data_c46bf876ba99f296544d010d0a596208
#
_entry.id   c46bf876ba99f296544d010d0a596208
#
_cell.length_a   1.000
_cell.length_b   1.000
_cell.length_c   1.000
_cell.angle_alpha   90.00
_cell.angle_beta   90.00
_cell.angle_gamma   90.00
#
_symmetry.space_group_name_H-M   'P 1'
#
loop_
_entity.id
_entity.type
_entity.pdbx_description
1 polymer ?
#
loop_
_entity_poly.entity_id
_entity_poly.type
_entity_poly.pdbx_seq_one_letter_code
_entity_poly.pdbx_strand_id
1 'polypeptide(L)'
;MTTIDFSLIPDADGHYESIVRLMTSFKRETGIDVNLKRMEWGDAWPQLXSISTQGQGADISHVGSTWVSSLMTMNALRPIPAHLISKVGSDQAFVHSTWANVVAEDDRQPYGIPLSAYVYVVAYRKDLLKKAGLSGATAFATPHSLEESVRSLAALNETEVPWLMPVVPHPFNDLVHMAASWIWSSGGHIMDNRGKXILINSPAALAGLKSFLKLLRHVPNDGYLGADMCMDALMDGKAAAVVTDAASLLTAVQNKSQNIEDIAAASLMSIPWSGGGSIVIWRHTYGYPDRLEASYKLAEFLVRKHTMLELANNSNILPARTDALDELFPPDHILRPVMLQLISTGRSYRPIALWHRIEHQFGVELGEAANKLMKDPDADLDVVVTQTMNSLADRLNLTLG
;
A
#
# COMPACT_ATOMS: atom_id res chain seq x y z
N MET A 1 -23.50 29.94 -4.04
CA MET A 1 -22.19 29.27 -4.23
C MET A 1 -22.21 27.97 -3.42
N THR A 2 -21.82 26.86 -4.06
CA THR A 2 -21.84 25.56 -3.41
C THR A 2 -20.60 25.33 -2.58
N THR A 3 -20.79 24.76 -1.38
CA THR A 3 -19.70 24.37 -0.51
C THR A 3 -19.84 22.89 -0.20
N ILE A 4 -18.75 22.13 -0.26
CA ILE A 4 -18.74 20.73 0.10
C ILE A 4 -17.65 20.45 1.12
N ASP A 5 -17.83 19.38 1.85
CA ASP A 5 -16.85 18.91 2.84
C ASP A 5 -16.09 17.71 2.27
N PHE A 6 -14.78 17.79 2.31
CA PHE A 6 -13.89 16.74 1.81
C PHE A 6 -12.94 16.32 2.94
N SER A 7 -13.00 15.06 3.33
CA SER A 7 -12.09 14.57 4.37
C SER A 7 -10.91 13.85 3.73
N LEU A 8 -9.74 14.06 4.31
CA LEU A 8 -8.47 13.60 3.76
C LEU A 8 -7.61 12.99 4.85
N ILE A 9 -7.00 11.85 4.54
CA ILE A 9 -6.01 11.21 5.40
C ILE A 9 -4.66 11.35 4.71
N PRO A 10 -3.79 12.27 5.17
CA PRO A 10 -2.52 12.47 4.47
C PRO A 10 -1.63 11.24 4.52
N ASP A 11 -1.00 10.92 3.40
CA ASP A 11 -0.15 9.74 3.25
C ASP A 11 1.34 10.04 3.36
N ALA A 12 1.71 11.31 3.26
CA ALA A 12 3.13 11.68 3.23
C ALA A 12 3.26 13.15 3.62
N ASP A 13 4.49 13.55 3.93
CA ASP A 13 4.78 14.96 4.18
C ASP A 13 4.45 15.76 2.94
N GLY A 14 3.79 16.87 3.15
CA GLY A 14 3.40 17.76 2.06
C GLY A 14 2.09 17.40 1.39
N HIS A 15 1.51 16.24 1.70
CA HIS A 15 0.27 15.81 1.07
C HIS A 15 -0.88 16.78 1.37
N TYR A 16 -1.08 17.08 2.66
CA TYR A 16 -2.18 17.96 3.06
C TYR A 16 -2.02 19.35 2.44
N GLU A 17 -0.81 19.90 2.51
CA GLU A 17 -0.53 21.23 1.97
C GLU A 17 -0.73 21.28 0.46
N SER A 18 -0.37 20.20 -0.24
CA SER A 18 -0.60 20.13 -1.68
C SER A 18 -2.09 20.13 -2.01
N ILE A 19 -2.87 19.40 -1.21
CA ILE A 19 -4.33 19.39 -1.40
C ILE A 19 -4.91 20.78 -1.13
N VAL A 20 -4.43 21.47 -0.11
CA VAL A 20 -4.90 22.84 0.17
C VAL A 20 -4.70 23.72 -1.06
N ARG A 21 -3.51 23.67 -1.68
CA ARG A 21 -3.24 24.45 -2.87
C ARG A 21 -4.12 24.02 -4.05
N LEU A 22 -4.33 22.73 -4.20
CA LEU A 22 -5.18 22.20 -5.27
C LEU A 22 -6.63 22.66 -5.09
N MET A 23 -7.10 22.77 -3.85
CA MET A 23 -8.47 23.26 -3.61
C MET A 23 -8.61 24.72 -4.00
N THR A 24 -7.56 25.51 -3.86
CA THR A 24 -7.57 26.89 -4.37
C THR A 24 -7.72 26.90 -5.89
N SER A 25 -6.98 26.04 -6.58
CA SER A 25 -7.12 25.92 -8.04
C SER A 25 -8.50 25.44 -8.45
N PHE A 26 -9.04 24.48 -7.71
CA PHE A 26 -10.37 23.94 -7.98
C PHE A 26 -11.44 25.02 -7.84
N LYS A 27 -11.33 25.84 -6.78
CA LYS A 27 -12.27 26.94 -6.59
C LYS A 27 -12.17 27.96 -7.72
N ARG A 28 -10.95 28.26 -8.15
CA ARG A 28 -10.74 29.16 -9.27
C ARG A 28 -11.40 28.64 -10.55
N GLU A 29 -11.29 27.33 -10.78
CA GLU A 29 -11.86 26.71 -11.98
C GLU A 29 -13.37 26.59 -11.92
N THR A 30 -13.96 26.28 -10.76
CA THR A 30 -15.36 25.86 -10.66
C THR A 30 -16.24 26.78 -9.84
N GLY A 31 -15.66 27.63 -8.99
CA GLY A 31 -16.41 28.44 -8.04
C GLY A 31 -16.86 27.67 -6.80
N ILE A 32 -16.47 26.40 -6.67
CA ILE A 32 -16.89 25.56 -5.55
C ILE A 32 -15.90 25.70 -4.40
N ASP A 33 -16.43 25.96 -3.20
CA ASP A 33 -15.64 25.97 -1.97
C ASP A 33 -15.56 24.56 -1.40
N VAL A 34 -14.38 24.18 -0.95
CA VAL A 34 -14.16 22.88 -0.32
C VAL A 34 -13.65 23.11 1.10
N ASN A 35 -14.38 22.61 2.09
CA ASN A 35 -13.92 22.57 3.47
C ASN A 35 -13.14 21.29 3.67
N LEU A 36 -11.84 21.41 3.91
CA LEU A 36 -11.00 20.24 4.14
C LEU A 36 -11.10 19.81 5.60
N LYS A 37 -11.24 18.52 5.80
CA LYS A 37 -11.23 17.91 7.12
C LYS A 37 -10.08 16.93 7.18
N ARG A 38 -9.07 17.23 7.97
CA ARG A 38 -7.91 16.36 8.10
C ARG A 38 -8.18 15.25 9.11
N MET A 39 -7.85 14.03 8.73
CA MET A 39 -7.88 12.88 9.62
C MET A 39 -6.52 12.22 9.61
N GLU A 40 -6.23 11.43 10.63
CA GLU A 40 -4.99 10.69 10.71
C GLU A 40 -5.28 9.20 10.63
N TRP A 41 -4.35 8.44 10.06
CA TRP A 41 -4.57 7.00 9.85
C TRP A 41 -4.93 6.27 11.14
N GLY A 42 -4.35 6.68 12.27
CA GLY A 42 -4.59 6.00 13.52
C GLY A 42 -6.01 6.11 14.06
N ASP A 43 -6.75 7.15 13.65
CA ASP A 43 -8.10 7.36 14.16
C ASP A 43 -9.15 7.56 13.06
N ALA A 44 -8.75 7.34 11.80
CA ALA A 44 -9.68 7.61 10.69
C ALA A 44 -10.82 6.61 10.62
N TRP A 45 -10.55 5.34 10.86
CA TRP A 45 -11.59 4.33 10.66
C TRP A 45 -12.83 4.57 11.54
N PRO A 46 -12.71 4.85 12.85
CA PRO A 46 -13.89 5.18 13.62
C PRO A 46 -14.66 6.39 13.09
N GLN A 47 -13.98 7.39 12.59
CA GLN A 47 -14.65 8.56 12.01
C GLN A 47 -15.39 8.21 10.73
N LEU A 48 -14.83 7.35 9.89
CA LEU A 48 -15.51 6.88 8.68
C LEU A 48 -16.70 6.00 9.02
N UNK A 49 -16.48 5.34 9.79
CA UNK A 49 -17.48 4.58 10.28
C UNK A 49 -18.62 5.32 10.72
N SER A 50 -18.39 6.36 11.45
CA SER A 50 -19.45 7.24 11.92
C SER A 50 -20.22 7.90 10.77
N ILE A 51 -19.50 8.37 9.74
CA ILE A 51 -20.16 8.93 8.56
C ILE A 51 -21.10 7.90 7.94
N SER A 52 -20.62 6.67 7.82
CA SER A 52 -21.41 5.63 7.15
C SER A 52 -22.67 5.27 7.93
N THR A 53 -22.62 5.26 9.25
CA THR A 53 -23.76 4.87 10.06
C THR A 53 -24.73 6.02 10.32
N GLN A 54 -24.23 7.24 10.44
CA GLN A 54 -25.07 8.39 10.76
C GLN A 54 -25.61 9.10 9.53
N GLY A 55 -25.00 8.87 8.37
CA GLY A 55 -25.46 9.50 7.15
C GLY A 55 -25.25 11.01 7.14
N GLN A 56 -24.18 11.48 7.78
CA GLN A 56 -23.84 12.89 7.79
C GLN A 56 -22.34 13.05 8.00
N GLY A 57 -21.82 14.18 7.58
CA GLY A 57 -20.38 14.45 7.63
C GLY A 57 -19.88 14.81 6.26
N ALA A 58 -18.66 14.38 5.95
CA ALA A 58 -18.04 14.70 4.66
C ALA A 58 -18.94 14.26 3.49
N ASP A 59 -18.92 15.03 2.43
CA ASP A 59 -19.61 14.68 1.18
C ASP A 59 -18.78 13.70 0.35
N ILE A 60 -17.48 13.91 0.37
CA ILE A 60 -16.52 13.16 -0.42
C ILE A 60 -15.31 12.93 0.48
N SER A 61 -14.65 11.79 0.34
CA SER A 61 -13.54 11.45 1.22
C SER A 61 -12.42 10.74 0.46
N HIS A 62 -11.21 10.96 0.92
CA HIS A 62 -10.06 10.11 0.60
C HIS A 62 -10.00 9.04 1.68
N VAL A 63 -10.01 7.77 1.25
CA VAL A 63 -9.99 6.64 2.18
C VAL A 63 -8.92 5.65 1.72
N GLY A 64 -8.47 4.80 2.64
CA GLY A 64 -7.59 3.70 2.26
C GLY A 64 -8.32 2.77 1.31
N SER A 65 -7.65 2.37 0.24
CA SER A 65 -8.30 1.57 -0.80
C SER A 65 -8.85 0.25 -0.28
N THR A 66 -8.18 -0.35 0.70
CA THR A 66 -8.64 -1.63 1.25
C THR A 66 -9.90 -1.47 2.12
N TRP A 67 -10.29 -0.25 2.45
CA TRP A 67 -11.49 0.01 3.26
C TRP A 67 -12.77 0.15 2.43
N VAL A 68 -12.64 0.33 1.12
CA VAL A 68 -13.80 0.62 0.28
C VAL A 68 -14.82 -0.52 0.33
N SER A 69 -14.35 -1.77 0.33
CA SER A 69 -15.26 -2.91 0.36
C SER A 69 -16.11 -2.94 1.61
N SER A 70 -15.54 -2.60 2.76
CA SER A 70 -16.33 -2.55 4.00
C SER A 70 -17.38 -1.43 3.95
N LEU A 71 -17.00 -0.29 3.39
CA LEU A 71 -17.95 0.82 3.26
C LEU A 71 -19.08 0.47 2.29
N MET A 72 -18.78 -0.28 1.22
CA MET A 72 -19.82 -0.77 0.32
C MET A 72 -20.82 -1.64 1.06
N THR A 73 -20.32 -2.56 1.88
CA THR A 73 -21.17 -3.50 2.62
C THR A 73 -22.05 -2.78 3.64
N MET A 74 -21.55 -1.70 4.21
CA MET A 74 -22.32 -0.90 5.15
C MET A 74 -23.38 -0.05 4.44
N ASN A 75 -23.49 -0.19 3.11
CA ASN A 75 -24.42 0.60 2.30
C ASN A 75 -24.16 2.11 2.43
N ALA A 76 -22.89 2.46 2.65
CA ALA A 76 -22.49 3.84 2.86
C ALA A 76 -22.16 4.56 1.55
N LEU A 77 -22.02 3.81 0.47
CA LEU A 77 -21.61 4.35 -0.82
C LEU A 77 -22.62 3.95 -1.89
N ARG A 78 -22.59 4.67 -3.00
CA ARG A 78 -23.35 4.34 -4.20
C ARG A 78 -22.38 4.07 -5.35
N PRO A 79 -22.77 3.31 -6.36
CA PRO A 79 -21.92 3.16 -7.53
C PRO A 79 -21.58 4.51 -8.14
N ILE A 80 -20.35 4.69 -8.54
CA ILE A 80 -19.94 5.90 -9.25
C ILE A 80 -20.60 5.85 -10.64
N PRO A 81 -21.26 6.93 -11.06
CA PRO A 81 -21.99 6.86 -12.31
C PRO A 81 -21.07 6.68 -13.52
N ALA A 82 -21.61 5.98 -14.54
CA ALA A 82 -20.85 5.63 -15.73
C ALA A 82 -20.27 6.87 -16.43
N HIS A 83 -21.01 7.98 -16.43
CA HIS A 83 -20.51 9.17 -17.11
C HIS A 83 -19.26 9.73 -16.44
N LEU A 84 -19.16 9.63 -15.12
CA LEU A 84 -17.98 10.08 -14.41
C LEU A 84 -16.82 9.12 -14.66
N ILE A 85 -17.06 7.82 -14.62
CA ILE A 85 -16.03 6.83 -14.90
C ILE A 85 -15.46 7.02 -16.31
N SER A 86 -16.33 7.24 -17.27
CA SER A 86 -15.90 7.49 -18.66
C SER A 86 -15.04 8.75 -18.72
N LYS A 87 -15.45 9.79 -18.00
CA LYS A 87 -14.75 11.08 -18.03
C LYS A 87 -13.34 10.98 -17.47
N VAL A 88 -13.12 10.12 -16.47
CA VAL A 88 -11.78 9.97 -15.88
C VAL A 88 -10.91 8.96 -16.62
N GLY A 89 -11.42 8.31 -17.66
CA GLY A 89 -10.64 7.43 -18.51
C GLY A 89 -10.94 5.95 -18.37
N SER A 90 -11.96 5.60 -17.62
CA SER A 90 -12.42 4.24 -17.35
C SER A 90 -11.38 3.44 -16.56
N ASP A 91 -11.67 2.15 -16.36
CA ASP A 91 -10.78 1.28 -15.59
C ASP A 91 -9.38 1.18 -16.20
N GLN A 92 -9.30 1.35 -17.51
CA GLN A 92 -8.02 1.19 -18.21
C GLN A 92 -7.03 2.31 -17.89
N ALA A 93 -7.51 3.43 -17.33
CA ALA A 93 -6.64 4.53 -16.95
C ALA A 93 -5.83 4.24 -15.69
N PHE A 94 -6.24 3.25 -14.89
CA PHE A 94 -5.71 3.05 -13.54
C PHE A 94 -4.92 1.75 -13.41
N VAL A 95 -3.96 1.75 -12.49
CA VAL A 95 -3.24 0.53 -12.12
C VAL A 95 -4.27 -0.52 -11.71
N HIS A 96 -4.15 -1.73 -12.27
CA HIS A 96 -5.15 -2.77 -12.09
C HIS A 96 -5.42 -3.07 -10.61
N SER A 97 -4.38 -3.17 -9.80
CA SER A 97 -4.57 -3.49 -8.38
C SER A 97 -5.33 -2.40 -7.63
N THR A 98 -5.12 -1.14 -8.01
CA THR A 98 -5.87 -0.05 -7.35
C THR A 98 -7.33 -0.06 -7.79
N TRP A 99 -7.58 -0.32 -9.06
CA TRP A 99 -8.96 -0.39 -9.57
C TRP A 99 -9.71 -1.54 -8.93
N ALA A 100 -9.06 -2.69 -8.77
CA ALA A 100 -9.72 -3.87 -8.20
C ALA A 100 -10.27 -3.60 -6.78
N ASN A 101 -9.66 -2.69 -6.05
CA ASN A 101 -10.10 -2.38 -4.68
C ASN A 101 -11.43 -1.63 -4.62
N VAL A 102 -11.82 -0.96 -5.70
CA VAL A 102 -13.02 -0.12 -5.67
C VAL A 102 -14.21 -0.75 -6.38
N VAL A 103 -14.03 -1.92 -6.99
CA VAL A 103 -15.09 -2.58 -7.74
C VAL A 103 -15.72 -3.68 -6.90
N ALA A 104 -17.05 -3.64 -6.78
CA ALA A 104 -17.76 -4.69 -6.05
C ALA A 104 -17.74 -6.00 -6.86
N GLU A 105 -17.60 -7.11 -6.15
CA GLU A 105 -17.51 -8.41 -6.84
C GLU A 105 -18.83 -8.86 -7.42
N ASP A 106 -19.93 -8.52 -6.76
CA ASP A 106 -21.24 -9.03 -7.19
C ASP A 106 -21.81 -8.29 -8.39
N ASP A 107 -21.79 -6.94 -8.37
CA ASP A 107 -22.39 -6.17 -9.46
C ASP A 107 -21.36 -5.59 -10.43
N ARG A 108 -20.08 -5.77 -10.15
CA ARG A 108 -18.97 -5.32 -10.98
C ARG A 108 -18.94 -3.81 -11.21
N GLN A 109 -19.55 -3.04 -10.30
CA GLN A 109 -19.58 -1.59 -10.44
C GLN A 109 -18.55 -0.95 -9.52
N PRO A 110 -17.97 0.20 -9.91
CA PRO A 110 -17.03 0.90 -9.04
C PRO A 110 -17.78 1.74 -8.01
N TYR A 111 -17.28 1.70 -6.77
CA TYR A 111 -17.84 2.48 -5.66
C TYR A 111 -16.87 3.55 -5.18
N GLY A 112 -15.77 3.73 -5.89
CA GLY A 112 -14.78 4.75 -5.64
C GLY A 112 -13.92 4.92 -6.88
N ILE A 113 -13.00 5.87 -6.83
CA ILE A 113 -12.06 6.10 -7.93
C ILE A 113 -10.65 6.12 -7.34
N PRO A 114 -9.73 5.30 -7.85
CA PRO A 114 -8.37 5.28 -7.29
C PRO A 114 -7.68 6.63 -7.44
N LEU A 115 -6.99 7.07 -6.39
CA LEU A 115 -6.23 8.30 -6.41
C LEU A 115 -4.73 8.03 -6.41
N SER A 116 -4.29 7.13 -5.55
CA SER A 116 -2.87 6.91 -5.35
C SER A 116 -2.58 5.42 -5.21
N ALA A 117 -1.30 5.09 -5.42
CA ALA A 117 -0.78 3.74 -5.20
C ALA A 117 0.30 3.82 -4.14
N TYR A 118 0.39 2.80 -3.31
CA TYR A 118 1.44 2.68 -2.32
C TYR A 118 2.11 1.33 -2.52
N VAL A 119 3.44 1.32 -2.57
CA VAL A 119 4.17 0.07 -2.81
C VAL A 119 5.47 0.09 -2.02
N TYR A 120 5.83 -1.07 -1.47
CA TYR A 120 7.16 -1.27 -0.89
C TYR A 120 8.13 -1.61 -2.01
N VAL A 121 9.37 -1.18 -1.83
CA VAL A 121 10.41 -1.43 -2.82
C VAL A 121 11.65 -1.97 -2.11
N VAL A 122 12.50 -2.65 -2.85
CA VAL A 122 13.84 -3.00 -2.38
C VAL A 122 14.81 -1.99 -2.98
N ALA A 123 15.52 -1.28 -2.12
CA ALA A 123 16.60 -0.40 -2.55
C ALA A 123 17.93 -1.07 -2.19
N TYR A 124 18.91 -1.03 -3.07
CA TYR A 124 20.13 -1.79 -2.86
C TYR A 124 21.35 -1.11 -3.46
N ARG A 125 22.51 -1.48 -2.93
CA ARG A 125 23.79 -1.04 -3.46
C ARG A 125 24.12 -1.83 -4.72
N LYS A 126 24.21 -1.13 -5.87
CA LYS A 126 24.49 -1.77 -7.15
C LYS A 126 25.84 -2.49 -7.14
N ASP A 127 26.85 -1.85 -6.55
CA ASP A 127 28.19 -2.41 -6.52
C ASP A 127 28.24 -3.71 -5.71
N LEU A 128 27.51 -3.75 -4.58
CA LEU A 128 27.52 -4.93 -3.75
C LEU A 128 26.73 -6.07 -4.38
N LEU A 129 25.63 -5.76 -5.06
CA LEU A 129 24.87 -6.79 -5.77
C LEU A 129 25.73 -7.42 -6.84
N LYS A 130 26.44 -6.60 -7.63
CA LYS A 130 27.33 -7.10 -8.67
C LYS A 130 28.45 -7.94 -8.06
N LYS A 131 29.05 -7.47 -6.97
CA LYS A 131 30.13 -8.19 -6.30
C LYS A 131 29.66 -9.55 -5.80
N ALA A 132 28.41 -9.66 -5.38
CA ALA A 132 27.84 -10.92 -4.92
C ALA A 132 27.37 -11.82 -6.06
N GLY A 133 27.49 -11.37 -7.30
CA GLY A 133 27.07 -12.15 -8.46
C GLY A 133 25.57 -12.20 -8.67
N LEU A 134 24.86 -11.17 -8.18
CA LEU A 134 23.41 -11.13 -8.23
C LEU A 134 22.92 -10.11 -9.25
N SER A 135 21.68 -10.33 -9.72
CA SER A 135 21.00 -9.41 -10.63
C SER A 135 19.77 -8.82 -9.93
N GLY A 136 19.59 -7.51 -10.04
CA GLY A 136 18.41 -6.85 -9.46
C GLY A 136 17.10 -7.38 -10.00
N ALA A 137 17.10 -7.90 -11.24
CA ALA A 137 15.88 -8.44 -11.84
C ALA A 137 15.39 -9.70 -11.15
N THR A 138 16.27 -10.48 -10.53
CA THR A 138 15.90 -11.78 -9.96
C THR A 138 16.20 -11.91 -8.46
N ALA A 139 17.12 -11.10 -7.94
CA ALA A 139 17.61 -11.29 -6.57
C ALA A 139 16.50 -11.22 -5.52
N PHE A 140 15.47 -10.41 -5.77
CA PHE A 140 14.43 -10.14 -4.79
C PHE A 140 13.05 -10.59 -5.26
N ALA A 141 12.99 -11.48 -6.25
CA ALA A 141 11.74 -11.82 -6.94
C ALA A 141 10.89 -12.84 -6.18
N THR A 142 11.52 -13.74 -5.45
CA THR A 142 10.80 -14.77 -4.70
C THR A 142 11.36 -14.85 -3.28
N PRO A 143 10.61 -15.42 -2.35
CA PRO A 143 11.17 -15.63 -1.01
C PRO A 143 12.47 -16.41 -1.02
N HIS A 144 12.56 -17.45 -1.85
CA HIS A 144 13.78 -18.25 -1.93
C HIS A 144 14.95 -17.41 -2.47
N SER A 145 14.75 -16.70 -3.59
CA SER A 145 15.84 -15.91 -4.16
C SER A 145 16.26 -14.79 -3.22
N LEU A 146 15.31 -14.21 -2.49
CA LEU A 146 15.63 -13.17 -1.53
C LEU A 146 16.50 -13.70 -0.39
N GLU A 147 16.15 -14.86 0.18
CA GLU A 147 16.98 -15.44 1.24
C GLU A 147 18.38 -15.76 0.73
N GLU A 148 18.50 -16.30 -0.49
CA GLU A 148 19.79 -16.58 -1.09
C GLU A 148 20.59 -15.30 -1.29
N SER A 149 19.92 -14.24 -1.73
CA SER A 149 20.59 -12.95 -1.96
C SER A 149 21.10 -12.35 -0.67
N VAL A 150 20.28 -12.41 0.39
CA VAL A 150 20.72 -11.90 1.69
C VAL A 150 21.93 -12.67 2.20
N ARG A 151 21.93 -13.99 1.99
CA ARG A 151 23.08 -14.81 2.38
C ARG A 151 24.32 -14.43 1.60
N SER A 152 24.19 -14.23 0.30
CA SER A 152 25.33 -13.84 -0.54
C SER A 152 25.87 -12.46 -0.16
N LEU A 153 24.97 -11.52 0.13
CA LEU A 153 25.39 -10.19 0.56
C LEU A 153 26.07 -10.23 1.94
N ALA A 154 25.58 -11.08 2.84
CA ALA A 154 26.22 -11.26 4.15
C ALA A 154 27.63 -11.77 4.00
N ALA A 155 27.86 -12.70 3.06
CA ALA A 155 29.18 -13.30 2.86
C ALA A 155 30.22 -12.28 2.38
N LEU A 156 29.80 -11.18 1.77
CA LEU A 156 30.73 -10.13 1.38
C LEU A 156 31.36 -9.41 2.59
N ASN A 157 30.62 -9.35 3.67
CA ASN A 157 31.05 -8.67 4.91
C ASN A 157 31.46 -7.21 4.66
N GLU A 158 30.70 -6.51 3.82
CA GLU A 158 31.01 -5.15 3.42
C GLU A 158 30.20 -4.11 4.19
N THR A 159 29.12 -4.53 4.85
CA THR A 159 28.23 -3.63 5.60
C THR A 159 27.97 -4.20 6.99
N GLU A 160 27.45 -3.36 7.88
CA GLU A 160 27.13 -3.83 9.23
C GLU A 160 26.10 -4.97 9.21
N VAL A 161 25.11 -4.83 8.34
CA VAL A 161 24.11 -5.88 8.11
C VAL A 161 23.90 -6.02 6.62
N PRO A 162 23.52 -7.22 6.15
CA PRO A 162 23.25 -7.37 4.71
C PRO A 162 21.88 -6.82 4.31
N TRP A 163 20.92 -6.77 5.25
CA TRP A 163 19.52 -6.55 4.94
C TRP A 163 18.80 -5.89 6.11
N LEU A 164 17.92 -4.93 5.80
CA LEU A 164 16.98 -4.37 6.76
C LEU A 164 15.60 -4.35 6.13
N MET A 165 14.58 -4.42 6.97
CA MET A 165 13.21 -4.24 6.55
C MET A 165 12.45 -3.60 7.70
N PRO A 166 11.35 -2.89 7.43
CA PRO A 166 10.64 -2.19 8.48
C PRO A 166 10.14 -3.13 9.58
N VAL A 167 10.27 -2.66 10.82
CA VAL A 167 9.71 -3.32 11.99
C VAL A 167 8.73 -2.32 12.60
N VAL A 168 7.43 -2.59 12.45
CA VAL A 168 6.39 -1.66 12.85
C VAL A 168 5.43 -2.36 13.79
N PRO A 169 5.56 -2.14 15.11
CA PRO A 169 4.72 -2.86 16.07
C PRO A 169 3.25 -2.43 16.05
N HIS A 170 2.98 -1.18 15.65
CA HIS A 170 1.63 -0.66 15.57
C HIS A 170 1.57 0.44 14.52
N PRO A 171 0.52 0.48 13.71
CA PRO A 171 -0.46 -0.59 13.54
C PRO A 171 0.14 -1.76 12.78
N PHE A 172 -0.32 -2.94 13.06
CA PHE A 172 0.24 -4.15 12.45
C PHE A 172 -0.09 -4.29 10.97
N ASN A 173 -0.89 -3.40 10.42
CA ASN A 173 -1.30 -3.51 9.02
C ASN A 173 -0.10 -3.50 8.06
N ASP A 174 0.92 -2.68 8.36
CA ASP A 174 2.11 -2.66 7.50
C ASP A 174 2.78 -4.01 7.45
N LEU A 175 2.76 -4.74 8.56
CA LEU A 175 3.34 -6.08 8.61
C LEU A 175 2.58 -7.02 7.68
N VAL A 176 1.25 -6.96 7.70
CA VAL A 176 0.41 -7.77 6.80
C VAL A 176 0.71 -7.43 5.35
N HIS A 177 0.82 -6.14 5.05
CA HIS A 177 1.01 -5.70 3.66
C HIS A 177 2.36 -6.17 3.11
N MET A 178 3.41 -6.13 3.93
CA MET A 178 4.69 -6.68 3.50
C MET A 178 4.61 -8.19 3.33
N ALA A 179 4.06 -8.87 4.33
CA ALA A 179 3.98 -10.34 4.31
C ALA A 179 3.17 -10.86 3.14
N ALA A 180 2.17 -10.10 2.68
CA ALA A 180 1.34 -10.53 1.55
C ALA A 180 2.19 -10.78 0.30
N SER A 181 3.21 -9.96 0.06
CA SER A 181 4.10 -10.17 -1.09
C SER A 181 4.83 -11.50 -0.97
N TRP A 182 5.25 -11.87 0.24
CA TRP A 182 5.88 -13.17 0.48
C TRP A 182 4.94 -14.32 0.22
N ILE A 183 3.70 -14.21 0.69
CA ILE A 183 2.70 -15.25 0.50
C ILE A 183 2.44 -15.46 -0.99
N TRP A 184 2.13 -14.37 -1.70
CA TRP A 184 1.77 -14.46 -3.12
C TRP A 184 2.93 -14.93 -3.97
N SER A 185 4.13 -14.45 -3.69
CA SER A 185 5.30 -14.80 -4.49
C SER A 185 5.84 -16.18 -4.17
N SER A 186 5.29 -16.83 -3.14
CA SER A 186 5.54 -18.26 -2.87
C SER A 186 4.50 -19.14 -3.56
N GLY A 187 3.57 -18.56 -4.30
CA GLY A 187 2.49 -19.31 -4.92
C GLY A 187 1.28 -19.50 -4.01
N GLY A 188 1.29 -18.88 -2.82
CA GLY A 188 0.19 -19.00 -1.88
C GLY A 188 -0.87 -17.93 -2.09
N HIS A 189 -1.92 -18.04 -1.31
CA HIS A 189 -3.03 -17.09 -1.34
C HIS A 189 -3.51 -16.82 0.08
N ILE A 190 -4.12 -15.67 0.28
CA ILE A 190 -4.68 -15.34 1.59
C ILE A 190 -6.06 -16.00 1.73
N MET A 191 -6.81 -16.04 0.63
CA MET A 191 -8.10 -16.73 0.64
C MET A 191 -8.35 -17.34 -0.72
N ASP A 192 -9.36 -18.22 -0.79
CA ASP A 192 -9.67 -18.91 -2.02
C ASP A 192 -10.29 -17.96 -3.04
N ASN A 193 -10.51 -18.47 -4.25
CA ASN A 193 -11.00 -17.64 -5.34
C ASN A 193 -12.48 -17.25 -5.21
N ARG A 194 -13.15 -17.76 -4.17
CA ARG A 194 -14.53 -17.37 -3.89
C ARG A 194 -14.65 -16.45 -2.67
N GLY A 195 -13.54 -16.20 -1.98
CA GLY A 195 -13.54 -15.35 -0.80
C GLY A 195 -14.19 -16.01 0.41
N LYS A 196 -14.18 -17.36 0.46
CA LYS A 196 -14.87 -18.12 1.50
C LYS A 196 -13.98 -18.98 2.38
N UNK A 197 -12.65 -19.09 2.17
CA UNK A 197 -11.83 -19.83 2.91
C UNK A 197 -10.59 -19.13 2.97
N ILE A 198 -10.19 -19.11 4.09
CA ILE A 198 -8.89 -18.51 4.40
C ILE A 198 -7.80 -19.54 4.14
N LEU A 199 -6.75 -19.14 3.45
CA LEU A 199 -5.69 -20.05 3.00
C LEU A 199 -4.30 -19.68 3.56
N ILE A 200 -4.24 -18.84 4.59
CA ILE A 200 -2.95 -18.40 5.13
C ILE A 200 -2.15 -19.55 5.77
N ASN A 201 -2.79 -20.66 6.05
CA ASN A 201 -2.11 -21.83 6.59
C ASN A 201 -1.92 -22.94 5.55
N SER A 202 -2.13 -22.64 4.28
CA SER A 202 -1.76 -23.60 3.22
C SER A 202 -0.24 -23.75 3.17
N PRO A 203 0.26 -24.85 2.61
CA PRO A 203 1.73 -25.06 2.56
C PRO A 203 2.48 -23.91 1.90
N ALA A 204 1.98 -23.41 0.77
CA ALA A 204 2.67 -22.30 0.08
C ALA A 204 2.62 -21.01 0.88
N ALA A 205 1.47 -20.69 1.47
CA ALA A 205 1.35 -19.48 2.28
C ALA A 205 2.24 -19.56 3.52
N LEU A 206 2.27 -20.72 4.18
CA LEU A 206 3.15 -20.90 5.33
C LEU A 206 4.61 -20.75 4.94
N ALA A 207 5.01 -21.29 3.78
CA ALA A 207 6.38 -21.16 3.34
C ALA A 207 6.75 -19.67 3.17
N GLY A 208 5.85 -18.90 2.59
CA GLY A 208 6.08 -17.45 2.45
C GLY A 208 6.18 -16.73 3.78
N LEU A 209 5.26 -17.03 4.69
CA LEU A 209 5.25 -16.39 6.01
C LEU A 209 6.49 -16.77 6.84
N LYS A 210 6.92 -18.02 6.76
CA LYS A 210 8.13 -18.45 7.46
C LYS A 210 9.35 -17.73 6.93
N SER A 211 9.45 -17.58 5.61
CA SER A 211 10.55 -16.84 5.01
C SER A 211 10.55 -15.38 5.46
N PHE A 212 9.38 -14.74 5.44
CA PHE A 212 9.23 -13.36 5.90
C PHE A 212 9.70 -13.19 7.34
N LEU A 213 9.19 -14.04 8.23
CA LEU A 213 9.51 -13.90 9.66
C LEU A 213 10.96 -14.31 9.96
N LYS A 214 11.51 -15.23 9.19
CA LYS A 214 12.91 -15.59 9.33
C LYS A 214 13.81 -14.38 9.07
N LEU A 215 13.52 -13.63 8.01
CA LEU A 215 14.31 -12.45 7.71
C LEU A 215 14.04 -11.32 8.70
N LEU A 216 12.79 -11.13 9.10
CA LEU A 216 12.44 -10.10 10.06
C LEU A 216 13.06 -10.34 11.43
N ARG A 217 13.12 -11.58 11.84
CA ARG A 217 13.64 -11.97 13.16
C ARG A 217 15.05 -11.45 13.42
N HIS A 218 15.85 -11.39 12.38
CA HIS A 218 17.27 -11.01 12.51
C HIS A 218 17.54 -9.54 12.27
N VAL A 219 16.50 -8.72 12.05
CA VAL A 219 16.69 -7.29 11.83
C VAL A 219 17.00 -6.60 13.15
N PRO A 220 18.15 -5.93 13.27
CA PRO A 220 18.44 -5.16 14.51
C PRO A 220 17.49 -3.97 14.63
N ASN A 221 16.89 -3.80 15.79
CA ASN A 221 15.97 -2.70 16.01
C ASN A 221 15.73 -2.49 17.51
N ASP A 222 15.16 -1.34 17.83
CA ASP A 222 14.81 -0.99 19.20
C ASP A 222 13.30 -1.02 19.39
N GLY A 223 12.61 -1.87 18.65
CA GLY A 223 11.16 -1.99 18.69
C GLY A 223 10.45 -1.26 17.56
N TYR A 224 11.16 -0.40 16.83
CA TYR A 224 10.61 0.30 15.69
C TYR A 224 11.70 0.62 14.68
N LEU A 225 11.41 0.35 13.42
CA LEU A 225 12.32 0.69 12.32
C LEU A 225 11.42 0.99 11.11
N GLY A 226 11.28 2.26 10.78
CA GLY A 226 10.42 2.67 9.68
C GLY A 226 11.08 2.52 8.33
N ALA A 227 10.27 2.59 7.27
CA ALA A 227 10.79 2.51 5.90
C ALA A 227 11.81 3.62 5.62
N ASP A 228 11.55 4.82 6.12
CA ASP A 228 12.48 5.96 5.97
C ASP A 228 13.80 5.68 6.68
N MET A 229 13.75 5.06 7.84
CA MET A 229 14.95 4.71 8.59
C MET A 229 15.76 3.63 7.87
N CYS A 230 15.08 2.67 7.24
CA CYS A 230 15.76 1.66 6.41
C CYS A 230 16.49 2.34 5.24
N MET A 231 15.84 3.30 4.60
CA MET A 231 16.47 4.02 3.50
C MET A 231 17.70 4.79 3.99
N ASP A 232 17.59 5.45 5.14
CA ASP A 232 18.72 6.17 5.71
C ASP A 232 19.92 5.24 5.98
N ALA A 233 19.64 4.05 6.51
CA ALA A 233 20.70 3.07 6.78
C ALA A 233 21.42 2.64 5.52
N LEU A 234 20.65 2.45 4.42
CA LEU A 234 21.25 2.12 3.12
C LEU A 234 22.17 3.26 2.67
N MET A 235 21.68 4.49 2.74
CA MET A 235 22.47 5.65 2.30
C MET A 235 23.72 5.86 3.16
N ASP A 236 23.64 5.49 4.43
CA ASP A 236 24.79 5.62 5.35
C ASP A 236 25.79 4.47 5.19
N GLY A 237 25.52 3.51 4.33
CA GLY A 237 26.41 2.37 4.11
C GLY A 237 26.29 1.28 5.17
N LYS A 238 25.27 1.31 5.99
CA LYS A 238 25.10 0.32 7.06
C LYS A 238 24.48 -0.97 6.58
N ALA A 239 23.70 -0.93 5.48
CA ALA A 239 23.03 -2.10 4.92
C ALA A 239 23.33 -2.19 3.44
N ALA A 240 23.33 -3.43 2.91
CA ALA A 240 23.55 -3.65 1.47
C ALA A 240 22.25 -3.53 0.68
N ALA A 241 21.14 -3.92 1.27
CA ALA A 241 19.83 -3.85 0.65
C ALA A 241 18.77 -3.69 1.74
N VAL A 242 17.70 -2.97 1.43
CA VAL A 242 16.65 -2.71 2.43
C VAL A 242 15.29 -2.75 1.75
N VAL A 243 14.26 -3.05 2.53
CA VAL A 243 12.89 -2.73 2.12
C VAL A 243 12.62 -1.30 2.58
N THR A 244 12.07 -0.50 1.67
CA THR A 244 11.64 0.85 1.98
C THR A 244 10.34 1.09 1.22
N ASP A 245 9.88 2.32 1.14
CA ASP A 245 8.73 2.62 0.29
C ASP A 245 9.15 3.61 -0.80
N ALA A 246 8.29 3.74 -1.81
CA ALA A 246 8.63 4.59 -2.94
C ALA A 246 8.81 6.04 -2.52
N ALA A 247 8.03 6.53 -1.57
CA ALA A 247 8.13 7.92 -1.13
C ALA A 247 9.48 8.20 -0.46
N SER A 248 9.94 7.28 0.39
CA SER A 248 11.24 7.45 1.06
C SER A 248 12.38 7.42 0.05
N LEU A 249 12.29 6.54 -0.94
CA LEU A 249 13.30 6.51 -2.00
C LEU A 249 13.31 7.80 -2.81
N LEU A 250 12.12 8.28 -3.20
CA LEU A 250 12.03 9.52 -3.96
C LEU A 250 12.57 10.71 -3.18
N THR A 251 12.33 10.74 -1.88
CA THR A 251 12.86 11.81 -1.03
C THR A 251 14.39 11.79 -1.06
N ALA A 252 15.00 10.61 -0.99
CA ALA A 252 16.46 10.51 -1.06
C ALA A 252 16.98 10.99 -2.42
N VAL A 253 16.29 10.64 -3.50
CA VAL A 253 16.67 11.07 -4.84
C VAL A 253 16.58 12.58 -4.96
N GLN A 254 15.47 13.17 -4.49
CA GLN A 254 15.24 14.61 -4.59
C GLN A 254 16.23 15.42 -3.76
N ASN A 255 16.62 14.89 -2.60
CA ASN A 255 17.60 15.55 -1.75
C ASN A 255 19.01 15.39 -2.27
N LYS A 256 19.18 14.66 -3.38
CA LYS A 256 20.50 14.38 -3.94
C LYS A 256 21.43 13.85 -2.86
N SER A 257 20.92 12.89 -2.11
CA SER A 257 21.63 12.30 -0.99
C SER A 257 22.99 11.77 -1.46
N GLN A 258 23.99 11.88 -0.61
CA GLN A 258 25.30 11.32 -0.91
C GLN A 258 25.11 9.83 -1.18
N ASN A 259 25.81 9.33 -2.21
CA ASN A 259 25.78 7.93 -2.61
C ASN A 259 24.52 7.47 -3.33
N ILE A 260 23.59 8.39 -3.65
CA ILE A 260 22.36 7.96 -4.33
C ILE A 260 22.64 7.32 -5.68
N GLU A 261 23.73 7.71 -6.32
CA GLU A 261 24.09 7.15 -7.63
C GLU A 261 24.51 5.68 -7.54
N ASP A 262 24.86 5.22 -6.35
CA ASP A 262 25.23 3.81 -6.13
C ASP A 262 24.01 2.93 -5.85
N ILE A 263 22.83 3.52 -5.82
CA ILE A 263 21.60 2.84 -5.37
C ILE A 263 20.73 2.55 -6.59
N ALA A 264 20.13 1.37 -6.59
CA ALA A 264 19.09 0.99 -7.54
C ALA A 264 17.91 0.44 -6.77
N ALA A 265 16.83 0.22 -7.47
CA ALA A 265 15.62 -0.29 -6.85
C ALA A 265 15.05 -1.46 -7.65
N ALA A 266 14.39 -2.35 -6.93
CA ALA A 266 13.67 -3.48 -7.51
C ALA A 266 12.32 -3.60 -6.80
N SER A 267 11.40 -4.28 -7.44
CA SER A 267 10.14 -4.61 -6.81
C SER A 267 10.38 -5.52 -5.61
N LEU A 268 9.61 -5.34 -4.55
CA LEU A 268 9.60 -6.30 -3.45
C LEU A 268 8.79 -7.50 -3.92
N MET A 269 9.49 -8.50 -4.41
CA MET A 269 8.91 -9.73 -4.94
C MET A 269 8.27 -9.54 -6.31
N SER A 270 8.03 -10.67 -6.97
CA SER A 270 7.44 -10.69 -8.31
C SER A 270 5.93 -10.39 -8.29
N ILE A 271 5.30 -10.58 -7.14
CA ILE A 271 3.89 -10.19 -6.96
C ILE A 271 3.84 -9.24 -5.76
N PRO A 272 4.14 -7.95 -6.00
CA PRO A 272 4.20 -7.00 -4.89
C PRO A 272 2.80 -6.59 -4.43
N TRP A 273 2.65 -6.43 -3.13
CA TRP A 273 1.44 -5.83 -2.60
C TRP A 273 1.38 -4.36 -3.02
N SER A 274 0.18 -3.92 -3.38
CA SER A 274 -0.08 -2.53 -3.74
C SER A 274 -1.28 -2.04 -2.97
N GLY A 275 -1.10 -0.96 -2.23
CA GLY A 275 -2.19 -0.27 -1.57
C GLY A 275 -2.39 1.10 -2.17
N GLY A 276 -2.84 2.03 -1.36
CA GLY A 276 -3.03 3.40 -1.78
C GLY A 276 -4.32 3.97 -1.25
N GLY A 277 -4.76 5.06 -1.86
CA GLY A 277 -5.97 5.73 -1.48
C GLY A 277 -6.94 5.86 -2.62
N SER A 278 -8.21 5.97 -2.27
CA SER A 278 -9.29 6.12 -3.25
C SER A 278 -10.21 7.23 -2.81
N ILE A 279 -10.93 7.80 -3.77
CA ILE A 279 -11.94 8.82 -3.52
C ILE A 279 -13.29 8.14 -3.51
N VAL A 280 -14.08 8.40 -2.46
CA VAL A 280 -15.45 7.90 -2.37
C VAL A 280 -16.40 9.07 -2.13
N ILE A 281 -17.63 8.92 -2.62
CA ILE A 281 -18.70 9.89 -2.42
C ILE A 281 -19.76 9.22 -1.55
N TRP A 282 -20.04 9.81 -0.41
CA TRP A 282 -20.91 9.18 0.57
C TRP A 282 -22.37 9.19 0.11
N ARG A 283 -23.09 8.15 0.51
CA ARG A 283 -24.47 7.96 0.10
C ARG A 283 -25.36 9.16 0.44
N HIS A 284 -25.17 9.76 1.62
CA HIS A 284 -26.04 10.85 2.01
C HIS A 284 -25.93 12.08 1.09
N THR A 285 -24.79 12.23 0.42
CA THR A 285 -24.59 13.35 -0.49
C THR A 285 -25.56 13.30 -1.65
N TYR A 286 -26.02 12.09 -2.01
CA TYR A 286 -26.97 11.91 -3.12
C TYR A 286 -28.33 12.54 -2.84
N GLY A 287 -28.64 12.90 -1.58
CA GLY A 287 -29.83 13.64 -1.23
C GLY A 287 -29.73 15.16 -1.44
N TYR A 288 -28.57 15.64 -1.87
CA TYR A 288 -28.31 17.06 -2.05
C TYR A 288 -27.72 17.30 -3.45
N PRO A 289 -28.59 17.55 -4.45
CA PRO A 289 -28.11 17.56 -5.85
C PRO A 289 -26.94 18.50 -6.13
N ASP A 290 -26.91 19.68 -5.52
CA ASP A 290 -25.82 20.62 -5.78
C ASP A 290 -24.51 20.12 -5.18
N ARG A 291 -24.58 19.55 -3.95
CA ARG A 291 -23.39 18.99 -3.32
C ARG A 291 -22.91 17.75 -4.06
N LEU A 292 -23.84 16.95 -4.58
CA LEU A 292 -23.47 15.77 -5.35
C LEU A 292 -22.74 16.16 -6.62
N GLU A 293 -23.28 17.14 -7.36
CA GLU A 293 -22.63 17.58 -8.59
C GLU A 293 -21.25 18.18 -8.29
N ALA A 294 -21.13 18.95 -7.22
CA ALA A 294 -19.84 19.50 -6.81
C ALA A 294 -18.87 18.40 -6.43
N SER A 295 -19.36 17.33 -5.77
CA SER A 295 -18.51 16.19 -5.41
C SER A 295 -18.03 15.44 -6.65
N TYR A 296 -18.88 15.29 -7.65
CA TYR A 296 -18.45 14.68 -8.93
C TYR A 296 -17.34 15.51 -9.58
N LYS A 297 -17.50 16.83 -9.57
CA LYS A 297 -16.49 17.71 -10.16
C LYS A 297 -15.18 17.62 -9.40
N LEU A 298 -15.24 17.56 -8.08
CA LEU A 298 -14.03 17.43 -7.28
C LEU A 298 -13.35 16.09 -7.52
N ALA A 299 -14.12 14.99 -7.57
CA ALA A 299 -13.55 13.68 -7.84
C ALA A 299 -12.83 13.67 -9.18
N GLU A 300 -13.46 14.21 -10.22
CA GLU A 300 -12.85 14.28 -11.54
C GLU A 300 -11.57 15.11 -11.52
N PHE A 301 -11.60 16.25 -10.84
CA PHE A 301 -10.44 17.12 -10.72
C PHE A 301 -9.27 16.42 -10.03
N LEU A 302 -9.57 15.72 -8.92
CA LEU A 302 -8.53 15.09 -8.13
C LEU A 302 -7.82 13.96 -8.88
N VAL A 303 -8.54 13.24 -9.74
CA VAL A 303 -7.95 12.08 -10.42
C VAL A 303 -7.47 12.39 -11.84
N ARG A 304 -7.46 13.65 -12.24
CA ARG A 304 -6.84 14.05 -13.52
C ARG A 304 -5.35 13.75 -13.49
N LYS A 305 -4.81 13.38 -14.65
CA LYS A 305 -3.38 13.17 -14.79
C LYS A 305 -2.58 14.36 -14.27
N HIS A 306 -2.96 15.57 -14.68
CA HIS A 306 -2.25 16.79 -14.27
C HIS A 306 -2.25 16.97 -12.76
N THR A 307 -3.39 16.76 -12.12
CA THR A 307 -3.52 16.90 -10.67
C THR A 307 -2.68 15.86 -9.94
N MET A 308 -2.73 14.61 -10.42
CA MET A 308 -1.93 13.55 -9.82
C MET A 308 -0.44 13.81 -9.96
N LEU A 309 -0.01 14.35 -11.12
CA LEU A 309 1.40 14.71 -11.31
C LEU A 309 1.83 15.80 -10.33
N GLU A 310 0.98 16.81 -10.14
CA GLU A 310 1.30 17.88 -9.20
C GLU A 310 1.39 17.34 -7.78
N LEU A 311 0.46 16.48 -7.38
CA LEU A 311 0.49 15.87 -6.06
C LEU A 311 1.75 15.00 -5.87
N ALA A 312 2.11 14.22 -6.88
CA ALA A 312 3.30 13.38 -6.82
C ALA A 312 4.57 14.23 -6.69
N ASN A 313 4.66 15.29 -7.48
CA ASN A 313 5.86 16.13 -7.46
C ASN A 313 6.04 16.87 -6.14
N ASN A 314 4.95 17.16 -5.43
CA ASN A 314 5.01 17.95 -4.20
C ASN A 314 4.99 17.10 -2.93
N SER A 315 4.60 15.83 -3.01
CA SER A 315 4.45 15.01 -1.82
C SER A 315 4.93 13.57 -1.97
N ASN A 316 5.46 13.21 -3.13
CA ASN A 316 5.98 11.86 -3.41
C ASN A 316 4.94 10.74 -3.31
N ILE A 317 3.66 11.10 -3.46
CA ILE A 317 2.60 10.10 -3.50
C ILE A 317 2.50 9.58 -4.94
N LEU A 318 2.57 8.26 -5.10
CA LEU A 318 2.50 7.68 -6.43
C LEU A 318 1.07 7.78 -6.97
N PRO A 319 0.90 8.23 -8.21
CA PRO A 319 -0.43 8.24 -8.81
C PRO A 319 -0.96 6.83 -9.06
N ALA A 320 -2.28 6.69 -9.00
CA ALA A 320 -2.91 5.45 -9.42
C ALA A 320 -3.09 5.36 -10.93
N ARG A 321 -2.84 6.46 -11.68
CA ARG A 321 -2.98 6.46 -13.14
C ARG A 321 -1.71 5.95 -13.80
N THR A 322 -1.89 5.03 -14.76
CA THR A 322 -0.74 4.48 -15.48
C THR A 322 -0.05 5.52 -16.35
N ASP A 323 -0.81 6.45 -16.95
CA ASP A 323 -0.19 7.47 -17.79
C ASP A 323 0.64 8.45 -16.97
N ALA A 324 0.22 8.76 -15.75
CA ALA A 324 1.01 9.62 -14.87
C ALA A 324 2.27 8.92 -14.38
N LEU A 325 2.17 7.63 -14.04
CA LEU A 325 3.34 6.86 -13.63
C LEU A 325 4.37 6.79 -14.75
N ASP A 326 3.91 6.59 -15.98
CA ASP A 326 4.80 6.50 -17.13
C ASP A 326 5.57 7.81 -17.34
N GLU A 327 4.91 8.95 -17.13
CA GLU A 327 5.56 10.24 -17.26
C GLU A 327 6.54 10.52 -16.13
N LEU A 328 6.19 10.16 -14.90
CA LEU A 328 7.05 10.39 -13.74
C LEU A 328 8.32 9.53 -13.77
N PHE A 329 8.22 8.32 -14.30
CA PHE A 329 9.28 7.34 -14.21
C PHE A 329 9.69 6.84 -15.59
N PRO A 330 10.40 7.69 -16.35
CA PRO A 330 10.90 7.28 -17.69
C PRO A 330 11.89 6.13 -17.58
N PRO A 331 12.27 5.53 -18.72
CA PRO A 331 13.08 4.29 -18.70
C PRO A 331 14.36 4.33 -17.86
N ASP A 332 14.96 5.50 -17.68
CA ASP A 332 16.18 5.60 -16.89
C ASP A 332 15.94 5.95 -15.42
N HIS A 333 14.70 6.13 -15.01
CA HIS A 333 14.41 6.47 -13.63
C HIS A 333 14.61 5.28 -12.70
N ILE A 334 15.11 5.53 -11.49
CA ILE A 334 15.40 4.48 -10.52
C ILE A 334 14.16 3.62 -10.20
N LEU A 335 12.96 4.21 -10.22
CA LEU A 335 11.73 3.50 -9.92
C LEU A 335 11.07 2.85 -11.14
N ARG A 336 11.68 2.96 -12.34
CA ARG A 336 11.06 2.37 -13.52
C ARG A 336 10.79 0.86 -13.39
N PRO A 337 11.75 0.05 -12.91
CA PRO A 337 11.48 -1.38 -12.76
C PRO A 337 10.34 -1.66 -11.76
N VAL A 338 10.28 -0.87 -10.69
CA VAL A 338 9.23 -1.04 -9.68
C VAL A 338 7.87 -0.71 -10.29
N MET A 339 7.79 0.37 -11.03
CA MET A 339 6.53 0.79 -11.66
C MET A 339 6.04 -0.26 -12.67
N LEU A 340 6.95 -0.80 -13.48
CA LEU A 340 6.56 -1.82 -14.45
C LEU A 340 6.04 -3.09 -13.77
N GLN A 341 6.68 -3.49 -12.67
CA GLN A 341 6.21 -4.67 -11.93
C GLN A 341 4.87 -4.41 -11.27
N LEU A 342 4.70 -3.22 -10.70
CA LEU A 342 3.42 -2.84 -10.09
C LEU A 342 2.28 -2.93 -11.11
N ILE A 343 2.48 -2.38 -12.29
CA ILE A 343 1.46 -2.38 -13.33
C ILE A 343 1.19 -3.81 -13.82
N SER A 344 2.25 -4.61 -13.98
CA SER A 344 2.15 -5.95 -14.54
C SER A 344 1.55 -6.95 -13.55
N THR A 345 2.03 -6.99 -12.32
CA THR A 345 1.67 -8.05 -11.37
C THR A 345 1.28 -7.57 -9.98
N GLY A 346 1.24 -6.26 -9.77
CA GLY A 346 0.83 -5.73 -8.46
C GLY A 346 -0.52 -6.32 -8.05
N ARG A 347 -0.68 -6.56 -6.75
CA ARG A 347 -1.88 -7.20 -6.24
C ARG A 347 -2.31 -6.55 -4.95
N SER A 348 -3.62 -6.51 -4.74
CA SER A 348 -4.18 -6.10 -3.47
C SER A 348 -5.12 -7.20 -2.98
N TYR A 349 -5.83 -6.91 -1.90
CA TYR A 349 -6.68 -7.91 -1.28
C TYR A 349 -8.02 -7.99 -2.01
N ARG A 350 -8.66 -9.14 -1.87
CA ARG A 350 -9.99 -9.33 -2.43
C ARG A 350 -10.97 -8.37 -1.74
N PRO A 351 -11.80 -7.65 -2.48
CA PRO A 351 -12.69 -6.64 -1.88
C PRO A 351 -13.95 -7.27 -1.29
N ILE A 352 -13.79 -8.02 -0.20
CA ILE A 352 -14.91 -8.63 0.49
C ILE A 352 -15.29 -7.82 1.73
N ALA A 353 -16.54 -8.00 2.14
CA ALA A 353 -17.13 -7.24 3.24
C ALA A 353 -16.31 -7.27 4.52
N LEU A 354 -15.80 -8.44 4.85
CA LEU A 354 -15.12 -8.65 6.12
C LEU A 354 -13.63 -8.39 6.06
N TRP A 355 -13.12 -7.86 4.94
CA TRP A 355 -11.67 -7.72 4.80
C TRP A 355 -11.05 -6.89 5.93
N HIS A 356 -11.67 -5.79 6.32
CA HIS A 356 -11.11 -4.95 7.38
C HIS A 356 -10.88 -5.77 8.66
N ARG A 357 -11.86 -6.62 9.02
CA ARG A 357 -11.75 -7.46 10.21
C ARG A 357 -10.66 -8.52 10.04
N ILE A 358 -10.61 -9.13 8.86
CA ILE A 358 -9.59 -10.14 8.56
C ILE A 358 -8.20 -9.51 8.65
N GLU A 359 -8.02 -8.36 8.03
CA GLU A 359 -6.74 -7.66 8.04
C GLU A 359 -6.30 -7.35 9.47
N HIS A 360 -7.23 -6.86 10.29
CA HIS A 360 -6.92 -6.52 11.67
C HIS A 360 -6.48 -7.75 12.46
N GLN A 361 -7.24 -8.83 12.39
CA GLN A 361 -6.90 -10.04 13.14
C GLN A 361 -5.61 -10.66 12.64
N PHE A 362 -5.40 -10.68 11.35
CA PHE A 362 -4.17 -11.19 10.77
C PHE A 362 -2.98 -10.34 11.26
N GLY A 363 -3.14 -9.02 11.27
CA GLY A 363 -2.09 -8.13 11.74
C GLY A 363 -1.73 -8.37 13.20
N VAL A 364 -2.73 -8.51 14.06
CA VAL A 364 -2.48 -8.75 15.49
C VAL A 364 -1.70 -10.07 15.69
N GLU A 365 -2.18 -11.14 15.06
CA GLU A 365 -1.54 -12.45 15.24
C GLU A 365 -0.15 -12.48 14.63
N LEU A 366 0.01 -11.91 13.46
CA LEU A 366 1.32 -11.86 12.82
C LEU A 366 2.29 -11.01 13.64
N GLY A 367 1.81 -9.89 14.17
CA GLY A 367 2.63 -9.03 15.02
C GLY A 367 3.07 -9.72 16.30
N GLU A 368 2.17 -10.48 16.91
CA GLU A 368 2.52 -11.23 18.13
C GLU A 368 3.54 -12.32 17.83
N ALA A 369 3.36 -13.03 16.70
CA ALA A 369 4.33 -14.05 16.30
C ALA A 369 5.70 -13.41 16.03
N ALA A 370 5.72 -12.27 15.33
CA ALA A 370 6.96 -11.57 15.05
C ALA A 370 7.66 -11.16 16.34
N ASN A 371 6.91 -10.57 17.28
CA ASN A 371 7.49 -10.14 18.55
C ASN A 371 8.07 -11.32 19.32
N LYS A 372 7.35 -12.43 19.37
CA LYS A 372 7.84 -13.62 20.06
C LYS A 372 9.16 -14.09 19.46
N LEU A 373 9.20 -14.18 18.13
CA LEU A 373 10.40 -14.67 17.44
C LEU A 373 11.59 -13.72 17.59
N MET A 374 11.33 -12.41 17.61
CA MET A 374 12.41 -11.44 17.76
C MET A 374 12.96 -11.41 19.19
N LYS A 375 12.12 -11.66 20.19
CA LYS A 375 12.54 -11.62 21.60
C LYS A 375 13.14 -12.93 22.10
N ASP A 376 12.81 -14.04 21.47
CA ASP A 376 13.26 -15.36 21.94
C ASP A 376 14.01 -16.07 20.80
N PRO A 377 15.34 -15.97 20.78
CA PRO A 377 16.13 -16.61 19.73
C PRO A 377 15.98 -18.13 19.68
N ASP A 378 15.56 -18.73 20.81
CA ASP A 378 15.40 -20.20 20.88
C ASP A 378 14.02 -20.67 20.43
N ALA A 379 13.07 -19.76 20.19
CA ALA A 379 11.74 -20.16 19.74
C ALA A 379 11.83 -20.80 18.36
N ASP A 380 11.07 -21.89 18.20
CA ASP A 380 11.04 -22.64 16.94
C ASP A 380 10.12 -21.91 15.97
N LEU A 381 10.71 -21.31 14.95
CA LEU A 381 9.96 -20.50 13.99
C LEU A 381 8.90 -21.31 13.28
N ASP A 382 9.23 -22.52 12.82
CA ASP A 382 8.26 -23.36 12.12
C ASP A 382 7.05 -23.65 12.99
N VAL A 383 7.28 -23.98 14.26
CA VAL A 383 6.19 -24.29 15.20
C VAL A 383 5.35 -23.04 15.46
N VAL A 384 5.99 -21.92 15.77
CA VAL A 384 5.27 -20.68 16.10
C VAL A 384 4.39 -20.25 14.93
N VAL A 385 4.94 -20.22 13.72
CA VAL A 385 4.19 -19.73 12.56
C VAL A 385 3.04 -20.69 12.21
N THR A 386 3.33 -22.00 12.18
CA THR A 386 2.30 -22.97 11.82
C THR A 386 1.15 -22.97 12.82
N GLN A 387 1.45 -22.97 14.11
CA GLN A 387 0.40 -22.98 15.14
C GLN A 387 -0.41 -21.67 15.10
N THR A 388 0.25 -20.55 14.97
CA THR A 388 -0.43 -19.25 14.92
C THR A 388 -1.37 -19.17 13.71
N MET A 389 -0.88 -19.56 12.54
CA MET A 389 -1.69 -19.46 11.33
C MET A 389 -2.81 -20.48 11.29
N ASN A 390 -2.60 -21.70 11.80
CA ASN A 390 -3.69 -22.68 11.89
C ASN A 390 -4.81 -22.17 12.79
N SER A 391 -4.46 -21.64 13.96
CA SER A 391 -5.44 -21.11 14.89
C SER A 391 -6.20 -19.95 14.30
N LEU A 392 -5.48 -19.02 13.66
CA LEU A 392 -6.09 -17.84 13.04
C LEU A 392 -7.01 -18.24 11.89
N ALA A 393 -6.55 -19.14 11.02
CA ALA A 393 -7.37 -19.58 9.88
C ALA A 393 -8.67 -20.22 10.36
N ASP A 394 -8.60 -21.05 11.40
CA ASP A 394 -9.80 -21.67 11.97
C ASP A 394 -10.80 -20.63 12.44
N ARG A 395 -10.32 -19.62 13.18
CA ARG A 395 -11.21 -18.57 13.68
C ARG A 395 -11.82 -17.74 12.56
N LEU A 396 -10.99 -17.37 11.59
CA LEU A 396 -11.48 -16.56 10.47
C LEU A 396 -12.46 -17.31 9.60
N ASN A 397 -12.25 -18.62 9.42
CA ASN A 397 -13.17 -19.44 8.63
C ASN A 397 -14.53 -19.57 9.31
N LEU A 398 -14.56 -19.60 10.63
CA LEU A 398 -15.84 -19.56 11.35
C LEU A 398 -16.56 -18.23 11.08
N THR A 399 -15.82 -17.15 10.98
CA THR A 399 -16.42 -15.83 10.69
C THR A 399 -16.97 -15.75 9.28
N LEU A 400 -16.28 -16.37 8.33
CA LEU A 400 -16.70 -16.35 6.92
C LEU A 400 -17.85 -17.30 6.62
N GLY A 401 -17.98 -18.38 7.37
CA GLY A 401 -19.07 -19.35 7.23
C GLY A 401 -20.35 -18.84 7.80
#